data_d5c80dc1de8dbfbdbbfafe0e2b29400e
#
_entry.id   d5c80dc1de8dbfbdbbfafe0e2b29400e
#
_cell.length_a   1.000
_cell.length_b   1.000
_cell.length_c   1.000
_cell.angle_alpha   90.00
_cell.angle_beta   90.00
_cell.angle_gamma   90.00
#
_symmetry.space_group_name_H-M   'P 1'
#
loop_
_entity.id
_entity.type
_entity.pdbx_description
1 polymer ?
#
loop_
_entity_poly.entity_id
_entity_poly.type
_entity_poly.pdbx_seq_one_letter_code
_entity_poly.pdbx_strand_id
1 'polypeptide(L)'
;SRSMYRPSALGLSVVKLESIEIVEGRVLLIISGADMIDGTPIIDIKPYVAYSDALSDAKSGFAPTVPDLLEVIITESAYAQFMTFVDGGRCDKNDNKIENKSKASRAKNYSVTTLVQQIQERLLISDIEIIKALIAQDPRPAYRRAEINTPFVMRYKSVDVSFQLIESGQLQITTVVKVSL
;
A
#
# COMPACT_ATOMS: atom_id res chain seq x y z
N SER A 1 -5.81 -20.71 3.00
CA SER A 1 -6.62 -19.82 2.16
C SER A 1 -6.66 -18.43 2.76
N ARG A 2 -6.51 -17.42 1.96
CA ARG A 2 -6.62 -16.02 2.36
C ARG A 2 -8.06 -15.61 2.69
N SER A 3 -9.05 -16.32 2.14
CA SER A 3 -10.46 -16.01 2.34
C SER A 3 -10.97 -16.50 3.69
N MET A 4 -11.72 -15.64 4.37
CA MET A 4 -12.46 -15.96 5.58
C MET A 4 -13.82 -16.67 5.31
N TYR A 5 -14.21 -16.78 4.04
CA TYR A 5 -15.42 -17.52 3.64
C TYR A 5 -15.18 -19.03 3.64
N ARG A 6 -14.84 -19.55 4.80
CA ARG A 6 -14.59 -20.96 5.08
C ARG A 6 -15.30 -21.36 6.37
N PRO A 7 -15.51 -22.65 6.64
CA PRO A 7 -16.16 -23.09 7.86
C PRO A 7 -15.51 -22.57 9.15
N SER A 8 -14.18 -22.36 9.15
CA SER A 8 -13.46 -21.80 10.29
C SER A 8 -13.58 -20.29 10.42
N ALA A 9 -14.07 -19.59 9.40
CA ALA A 9 -14.10 -18.12 9.30
C ALA A 9 -12.73 -17.43 9.52
N LEU A 10 -11.61 -18.16 9.34
CA LEU A 10 -10.27 -17.66 9.49
C LEU A 10 -9.62 -17.40 8.12
N GLY A 11 -9.04 -16.21 7.95
CA GLY A 11 -8.16 -15.86 6.85
C GLY A 11 -6.70 -15.97 7.25
N LEU A 12 -5.81 -16.08 6.28
CA LEU A 12 -4.35 -16.05 6.46
C LEU A 12 -3.76 -15.05 5.48
N SER A 13 -3.04 -14.05 5.99
CA SER A 13 -2.31 -13.07 5.19
C SER A 13 -0.83 -13.14 5.49
N VAL A 14 -0.01 -13.09 4.46
CA VAL A 14 1.44 -12.91 4.59
C VAL A 14 1.75 -11.44 4.39
N VAL A 15 2.41 -10.84 5.36
CA VAL A 15 2.71 -9.41 5.38
C VAL A 15 4.20 -9.18 5.63
N LYS A 16 4.71 -8.05 5.18
CA LYS A 16 6.06 -7.62 5.51
C LYS A 16 6.02 -6.72 6.74
N LEU A 17 6.85 -7.00 7.74
CA LEU A 17 7.07 -6.12 8.87
C LEU A 17 8.03 -5.00 8.47
N GLU A 18 7.58 -3.75 8.54
CA GLU A 18 8.38 -2.56 8.22
C GLU A 18 9.06 -1.99 9.46
N SER A 19 8.31 -1.82 10.56
CA SER A 19 8.86 -1.36 11.84
C SER A 19 8.00 -1.81 13.03
N ILE A 20 8.55 -1.64 14.22
CA ILE A 20 7.85 -1.84 15.48
C ILE A 20 7.93 -0.53 16.25
N GLU A 21 6.78 0.02 16.59
CA GLU A 21 6.64 1.28 17.32
C GLU A 21 6.03 1.04 18.69
N ILE A 22 6.43 1.84 19.68
CA ILE A 22 5.82 1.81 21.02
C ILE A 22 5.19 3.18 21.27
N VAL A 23 3.86 3.21 21.35
CA VAL A 23 3.09 4.42 21.56
C VAL A 23 2.12 4.21 22.71
N GLU A 24 2.16 5.10 23.73
CA GLU A 24 1.29 5.03 24.90
C GLU A 24 1.32 3.66 25.61
N GLY A 25 2.49 3.01 25.63
CA GLY A 25 2.65 1.67 26.22
C GLY A 25 2.07 0.52 25.41
N ARG A 26 1.61 0.78 24.19
CA ARG A 26 1.13 -0.22 23.23
C ARG A 26 2.19 -0.48 22.18
N VAL A 27 2.33 -1.74 21.78
CA VAL A 27 3.21 -2.13 20.68
C VAL A 27 2.41 -2.11 19.38
N LEU A 28 2.89 -1.35 18.41
CA LEU A 28 2.34 -1.27 17.06
C LEU A 28 3.28 -1.95 16.07
N LEU A 29 2.75 -2.86 15.27
CA LEU A 29 3.47 -3.46 14.16
C LEU A 29 3.08 -2.71 12.89
N ILE A 30 4.01 -2.00 12.28
CA ILE A 30 3.81 -1.35 10.99
C ILE A 30 4.12 -2.39 9.91
N ILE A 31 3.13 -2.69 9.10
CA ILE A 31 3.21 -3.75 8.10
C ILE A 31 2.84 -3.23 6.71
N SER A 32 3.31 -3.92 5.67
CA SER A 32 2.89 -3.71 4.30
C SER A 32 2.40 -5.01 3.65
N GLY A 33 1.63 -4.88 2.56
CA GLY A 33 1.07 -6.03 1.83
C GLY A 33 -0.11 -6.71 2.53
N ALA A 34 -0.77 -6.03 3.47
CA ALA A 34 -1.98 -6.55 4.11
C ALA A 34 -3.18 -6.47 3.17
N ASP A 35 -3.94 -7.55 3.07
CA ASP A 35 -5.22 -7.66 2.35
C ASP A 35 -6.40 -7.76 3.33
N MET A 36 -6.35 -6.94 4.38
CA MET A 36 -7.33 -6.93 5.48
C MET A 36 -8.11 -5.62 5.47
N ILE A 37 -9.38 -5.70 5.86
CA ILE A 37 -10.23 -4.52 6.08
C ILE A 37 -9.87 -3.91 7.44
N ASP A 38 -9.96 -2.58 7.56
CA ASP A 38 -9.76 -1.90 8.84
C ASP A 38 -10.69 -2.47 9.92
N GLY A 39 -10.15 -2.60 11.14
CA GLY A 39 -10.85 -3.24 12.26
C GLY A 39 -10.88 -4.77 12.23
N THR A 40 -10.25 -5.44 11.24
CA THR A 40 -10.16 -6.91 11.24
C THR A 40 -9.40 -7.41 12.47
N PRO A 41 -10.00 -8.26 13.33
CA PRO A 41 -9.32 -8.78 14.50
C PRO A 41 -8.20 -9.76 14.11
N ILE A 42 -7.04 -9.58 14.71
CA ILE A 42 -5.90 -10.49 14.55
C ILE A 42 -5.93 -11.51 15.68
N ILE A 43 -5.96 -12.79 15.34
CA ILE A 43 -6.03 -13.88 16.31
C ILE A 43 -4.63 -14.37 16.68
N ASP A 44 -3.73 -14.44 15.70
CA ASP A 44 -2.38 -14.95 15.89
C ASP A 44 -1.41 -14.32 14.88
N ILE A 45 -0.15 -14.23 15.28
CA ILE A 45 0.96 -13.74 14.44
C ILE A 45 2.11 -14.74 14.59
N LYS A 46 2.56 -15.30 13.47
CA LYS A 46 3.74 -16.16 13.46
C LYS A 46 4.79 -15.62 12.47
N PRO A 47 6.07 -15.80 12.74
CA PRO A 47 7.10 -15.44 11.78
C PRO A 47 7.00 -16.32 10.53
N TYR A 48 7.23 -15.70 9.35
CA TYR A 48 7.39 -16.42 8.11
C TYR A 48 8.81 -16.98 8.02
N VAL A 49 8.90 -18.29 7.82
CA VAL A 49 10.18 -19.00 7.73
C VAL A 49 10.35 -19.54 6.33
N ALA A 50 11.11 -18.83 5.51
CA ALA A 50 11.19 -19.08 4.06
C ALA A 50 11.55 -20.53 3.69
N TYR A 51 12.49 -21.15 4.38
CA TYR A 51 12.90 -22.54 4.09
C TYR A 51 11.82 -23.57 4.46
N SER A 52 10.85 -23.22 5.30
CA SER A 52 9.76 -24.10 5.75
C SER A 52 8.42 -23.73 5.13
N ASP A 53 8.15 -22.44 4.97
CA ASP A 53 6.84 -21.92 4.57
C ASP A 53 6.73 -21.73 3.05
N ALA A 54 7.86 -21.61 2.33
CA ALA A 54 7.87 -21.45 0.88
C ALA A 54 7.88 -22.79 0.17
N LEU A 55 6.86 -23.05 -0.64
CA LEU A 55 6.74 -24.22 -1.50
C LEU A 55 6.84 -23.76 -2.96
N SER A 56 8.01 -23.93 -3.57
CA SER A 56 8.28 -23.48 -4.95
C SER A 56 7.46 -24.24 -6.01
N ASP A 57 7.08 -25.47 -5.72
CA ASP A 57 6.36 -26.40 -6.60
C ASP A 57 4.89 -26.58 -6.21
N ALA A 58 4.36 -25.70 -5.38
CA ALA A 58 2.97 -25.75 -4.95
C ALA A 58 2.00 -25.65 -6.13
N LYS A 59 1.03 -26.55 -6.18
CA LYS A 59 -0.05 -26.53 -7.19
C LYS A 59 -1.18 -25.64 -6.70
N SER A 60 -1.45 -24.57 -7.45
CA SER A 60 -2.45 -23.55 -7.07
C SER A 60 -3.89 -23.87 -7.50
N GLY A 61 -4.17 -25.07 -8.07
CA GLY A 61 -5.53 -25.48 -8.42
C GLY A 61 -6.22 -24.52 -9.41
N PHE A 62 -7.10 -23.68 -8.91
CA PHE A 62 -7.88 -22.73 -9.73
C PHE A 62 -7.10 -21.48 -10.17
N ALA A 63 -5.89 -21.26 -9.67
CA ALA A 63 -5.04 -20.11 -10.01
C ALA A 63 -3.62 -20.58 -10.38
N PRO A 64 -3.44 -21.32 -11.49
CA PRO A 64 -2.17 -21.95 -11.85
C PRO A 64 -1.11 -20.96 -12.30
N THR A 65 -1.52 -19.80 -12.81
CA THR A 65 -0.63 -18.76 -13.34
C THR A 65 -0.87 -17.43 -12.64
N VAL A 66 0.19 -16.63 -12.54
CA VAL A 66 0.09 -15.24 -12.12
C VAL A 66 -0.66 -14.47 -13.21
N PRO A 67 -1.65 -13.64 -12.89
CA PRO A 67 -2.29 -12.78 -13.87
C PRO A 67 -1.28 -11.89 -14.59
N ASP A 68 -1.48 -11.68 -15.90
CA ASP A 68 -0.67 -10.75 -16.66
C ASP A 68 -0.84 -9.33 -16.11
N LEU A 69 0.27 -8.64 -15.97
CA LEU A 69 0.28 -7.24 -15.55
C LEU A 69 0.07 -6.36 -16.78
N LEU A 70 -0.83 -5.39 -16.66
CA LEU A 70 -1.02 -4.36 -17.68
C LEU A 70 0.03 -3.27 -17.52
N GLU A 71 0.46 -2.69 -18.64
CA GLU A 71 1.32 -1.53 -18.61
C GLU A 71 0.54 -0.31 -18.07
N VAL A 72 1.19 0.45 -17.18
CA VAL A 72 0.60 1.63 -16.55
C VAL A 72 1.40 2.86 -16.90
N ILE A 73 0.73 3.82 -17.52
CA ILE A 73 1.27 5.15 -17.81
C ILE A 73 0.61 6.20 -16.92
N ILE A 74 1.30 7.30 -16.70
CA ILE A 74 0.77 8.45 -15.95
C ILE A 74 0.83 9.69 -16.82
N THR A 75 -0.24 10.49 -16.81
CA THR A 75 -0.24 11.78 -17.50
C THR A 75 0.65 12.79 -16.76
N GLU A 76 1.22 13.76 -17.46
CA GLU A 76 2.03 14.81 -16.85
C GLU A 76 1.24 15.59 -15.80
N SER A 77 -0.06 15.85 -16.07
CA SER A 77 -0.94 16.52 -15.12
C SER A 77 -1.17 15.72 -13.84
N ALA A 78 -1.41 14.40 -13.94
CA ALA A 78 -1.58 13.53 -12.78
C ALA A 78 -0.29 13.40 -11.98
N TYR A 79 0.86 13.32 -12.64
CA TYR A 79 2.15 13.30 -11.98
C TYR A 79 2.43 14.62 -11.23
N ALA A 80 2.15 15.77 -11.86
CA ALA A 80 2.28 17.08 -11.22
C ALA A 80 1.37 17.20 -9.98
N GLN A 81 0.09 16.75 -10.10
CA GLN A 81 -0.83 16.69 -8.97
C GLN A 81 -0.30 15.82 -7.84
N PHE A 82 0.17 14.60 -8.15
CA PHE A 82 0.78 13.73 -7.17
C PHE A 82 1.93 14.41 -6.43
N MET A 83 2.83 15.06 -7.15
CA MET A 83 3.99 15.77 -6.57
C MET A 83 3.60 16.95 -5.67
N THR A 84 2.42 17.57 -5.87
CA THR A 84 1.93 18.61 -4.95
C THR A 84 1.49 18.05 -3.60
N PHE A 85 1.12 16.79 -3.54
CA PHE A 85 0.66 16.11 -2.33
C PHE A 85 1.75 15.32 -1.61
N VAL A 86 2.85 15.01 -2.29
CA VAL A 86 4.04 14.48 -1.62
C VAL A 86 4.47 15.52 -0.60
N ASP A 87 4.48 15.14 0.67
CA ASP A 87 4.89 16.03 1.76
C ASP A 87 6.16 16.75 1.34
N GLY A 88 6.05 18.10 1.25
CA GLY A 88 7.02 18.93 0.58
C GLY A 88 8.40 18.64 1.07
N GLY A 89 9.08 17.81 0.31
CA GLY A 89 10.41 17.34 0.63
C GLY A 89 11.32 18.54 0.82
N ARG A 90 11.48 18.98 2.05
CA ARG A 90 12.80 19.37 2.45
C ARG A 90 13.64 18.12 2.26
N CYS A 91 14.19 17.98 1.05
CA CYS A 91 15.44 17.29 0.87
C CYS A 91 16.43 17.97 1.80
N ASP A 92 16.50 17.55 3.04
CA ASP A 92 17.68 17.73 3.85
C ASP A 92 18.75 16.86 3.19
N LYS A 93 19.41 17.50 2.19
CA LYS A 93 20.69 17.04 1.66
C LYS A 93 21.71 17.17 2.77
N ASN A 94 21.68 16.25 3.73
CA ASN A 94 22.73 16.07 4.72
C ASN A 94 22.60 14.69 5.41
N ASP A 95 22.54 13.62 4.63
CA ASP A 95 22.81 12.28 5.15
C ASP A 95 24.32 11.99 5.09
N ASN A 96 25.11 12.80 5.79
CA ASN A 96 26.47 12.46 6.13
C ASN A 96 26.87 13.18 7.41
N LYS A 97 26.29 12.73 8.54
CA LYS A 97 26.94 12.87 9.85
C LYS A 97 26.22 11.95 10.85
N ILE A 98 26.76 10.76 10.96
CA ILE A 98 26.56 9.95 12.16
C ILE A 98 27.29 10.70 13.28
N GLU A 99 26.60 11.57 13.98
CA GLU A 99 27.03 12.04 15.28
C GLU A 99 26.09 11.49 16.34
N ASN A 100 26.65 10.55 17.10
CA ASN A 100 26.12 10.12 18.40
C ASN A 100 25.87 11.37 19.27
N LYS A 101 24.62 11.83 19.36
CA LYS A 101 24.15 12.69 20.42
C LYS A 101 22.96 12.05 21.10
N SER A 102 23.26 11.34 22.16
CA SER A 102 22.32 11.09 23.27
C SER A 102 21.77 12.43 23.76
N LYS A 103 20.64 12.86 23.18
CA LYS A 103 19.77 13.88 23.77
C LYS A 103 18.38 13.28 23.88
N ALA A 104 17.97 13.09 25.13
CA ALA A 104 16.60 12.87 25.52
C ALA A 104 15.73 13.98 24.87
N SER A 105 15.27 13.75 23.66
CA SER A 105 14.25 14.57 23.03
C SER A 105 12.92 14.21 23.67
N ARG A 106 12.28 15.22 24.28
CA ARG A 106 10.91 15.18 24.78
C ARG A 106 10.06 14.32 23.82
N ALA A 107 9.70 13.13 24.29
CA ALA A 107 8.73 12.29 23.63
C ALA A 107 7.44 13.12 23.51
N LYS A 108 7.11 13.56 22.29
CA LYS A 108 5.77 14.08 22.01
C LYS A 108 4.85 12.88 22.20
N ASN A 109 4.01 12.92 23.23
CA ASN A 109 2.98 11.92 23.46
C ASN A 109 1.96 12.05 22.31
N TYR A 110 2.20 11.36 21.21
CA TYR A 110 1.20 11.18 20.17
C TYR A 110 0.26 10.05 20.60
N SER A 111 -1.04 10.24 20.45
CA SER A 111 -1.97 9.14 20.60
C SER A 111 -1.75 8.14 19.46
N VAL A 112 -2.08 6.86 19.70
CA VAL A 112 -2.00 5.81 18.67
C VAL A 112 -2.77 6.24 17.41
N THR A 113 -3.95 6.83 17.58
CA THR A 113 -4.79 7.34 16.49
C THR A 113 -4.06 8.41 15.67
N THR A 114 -3.39 9.37 16.35
CA THR A 114 -2.65 10.43 15.66
C THR A 114 -1.47 9.88 14.86
N LEU A 115 -0.75 8.88 15.40
CA LEU A 115 0.36 8.24 14.67
C LEU A 115 -0.14 7.48 13.44
N VAL A 116 -1.22 6.71 13.57
CA VAL A 116 -1.83 5.98 12.46
C VAL A 116 -2.26 6.95 11.36
N GLN A 117 -2.93 8.05 11.72
CA GLN A 117 -3.31 9.09 10.76
C GLN A 117 -2.09 9.68 10.06
N GLN A 118 -1.04 10.03 10.78
CA GLN A 118 0.18 10.57 10.17
C GLN A 118 0.83 9.60 9.17
N ILE A 119 0.85 8.29 9.48
CA ILE A 119 1.38 7.26 8.58
C ILE A 119 0.49 7.14 7.34
N GLN A 120 -0.84 7.15 7.52
CA GLN A 120 -1.81 7.04 6.42
C GLN A 120 -1.83 8.28 5.51
N GLU A 121 -1.63 9.46 6.08
CA GLU A 121 -1.64 10.72 5.32
C GLU A 121 -0.32 11.00 4.60
N ARG A 122 0.79 10.41 5.07
CA ARG A 122 2.11 10.67 4.50
C ARG A 122 2.28 10.01 3.15
N LEU A 123 2.34 10.82 2.09
CA LEU A 123 2.62 10.39 0.73
C LEU A 123 4.11 10.59 0.42
N LEU A 124 4.77 9.54 -0.06
CA LEU A 124 6.17 9.53 -0.45
C LEU A 124 6.32 9.51 -1.97
N ILE A 125 7.44 10.00 -2.50
CA ILE A 125 7.74 9.93 -3.94
C ILE A 125 7.70 8.48 -4.44
N SER A 126 8.21 7.54 -3.63
CA SER A 126 8.20 6.11 -3.96
C SER A 126 6.80 5.50 -4.06
N ASP A 127 5.79 6.14 -3.48
CA ASP A 127 4.42 5.64 -3.53
C ASP A 127 3.85 5.63 -4.95
N ILE A 128 4.39 6.44 -5.86
CA ILE A 128 3.97 6.42 -7.26
C ILE A 128 4.19 5.07 -7.94
N GLU A 129 5.32 4.41 -7.65
CA GLU A 129 5.63 3.10 -8.20
C GLU A 129 4.74 2.01 -7.55
N ILE A 130 4.40 2.16 -6.28
CA ILE A 130 3.45 1.27 -5.61
C ILE A 130 2.05 1.42 -6.23
N ILE A 131 1.59 2.65 -6.46
CA ILE A 131 0.31 2.94 -7.11
C ILE A 131 0.26 2.31 -8.51
N LYS A 132 1.32 2.49 -9.31
CA LYS A 132 1.42 1.87 -10.64
C LYS A 132 1.36 0.35 -10.55
N ALA A 133 2.10 -0.27 -9.62
CA ALA A 133 2.11 -1.72 -9.44
C ALA A 133 0.74 -2.28 -9.00
N LEU A 134 -0.02 -1.54 -8.19
CA LEU A 134 -1.37 -1.90 -7.82
C LEU A 134 -2.34 -1.79 -9.00
N ILE A 135 -2.27 -0.71 -9.78
CA ILE A 135 -3.11 -0.50 -10.96
C ILE A 135 -2.78 -1.53 -12.05
N ALA A 136 -1.50 -1.91 -12.22
CA ALA A 136 -1.08 -2.92 -13.19
C ALA A 136 -1.76 -4.28 -13.00
N GLN A 137 -2.21 -4.59 -11.79
CA GLN A 137 -2.98 -5.80 -11.48
C GLN A 137 -4.45 -5.72 -11.92
N ASP A 138 -4.85 -4.64 -12.56
CA ASP A 138 -6.21 -4.35 -12.99
C ASP A 138 -7.27 -4.54 -11.89
N PRO A 139 -7.33 -3.64 -10.90
CA PRO A 139 -8.27 -3.74 -9.78
C PRO A 139 -9.73 -3.51 -10.18
N ARG A 140 -10.02 -3.27 -11.46
CA ARG A 140 -11.38 -3.06 -11.95
C ARG A 140 -12.20 -4.35 -11.82
N PRO A 141 -13.52 -4.23 -11.56
CA PRO A 141 -14.41 -5.38 -11.57
C PRO A 141 -14.32 -6.15 -12.89
N ALA A 142 -14.28 -7.48 -12.84
CA ALA A 142 -14.05 -8.33 -14.02
C ALA A 142 -15.03 -8.04 -15.17
N TYR A 143 -16.31 -7.74 -14.86
CA TYR A 143 -17.34 -7.43 -15.85
C TYR A 143 -17.17 -6.06 -16.52
N ARG A 144 -16.30 -5.18 -15.99
CA ARG A 144 -16.02 -3.84 -16.50
C ARG A 144 -14.63 -3.70 -17.13
N ARG A 145 -13.84 -4.78 -17.16
CA ARG A 145 -12.45 -4.73 -17.66
C ARG A 145 -12.36 -4.40 -19.15
N ALA A 146 -13.41 -4.67 -19.92
CA ALA A 146 -13.47 -4.32 -21.34
C ALA A 146 -13.85 -2.85 -21.62
N GLU A 147 -14.24 -2.10 -20.58
CA GLU A 147 -14.62 -0.69 -20.75
C GLU A 147 -13.38 0.17 -21.01
N ILE A 148 -13.38 0.88 -22.17
CA ILE A 148 -12.32 1.79 -22.57
C ILE A 148 -12.76 3.22 -22.23
N ASN A 149 -11.82 4.08 -21.85
CA ASN A 149 -12.04 5.48 -21.50
C ASN A 149 -13.08 5.73 -20.39
N THR A 150 -13.36 4.70 -19.59
CA THR A 150 -14.22 4.83 -18.42
C THR A 150 -13.34 5.01 -17.18
N PRO A 151 -13.51 6.12 -16.44
CA PRO A 151 -12.70 6.37 -15.25
C PRO A 151 -13.08 5.47 -14.09
N PHE A 152 -12.07 4.94 -13.41
CA PHE A 152 -12.16 4.22 -12.16
C PHE A 152 -11.32 4.94 -11.11
N VAL A 153 -11.73 4.85 -9.86
CA VAL A 153 -11.03 5.51 -8.76
C VAL A 153 -10.56 4.47 -7.76
N MET A 154 -9.29 4.57 -7.38
CA MET A 154 -8.69 3.76 -6.31
C MET A 154 -8.18 4.68 -5.21
N ARG A 155 -8.56 4.39 -3.95
CA ARG A 155 -8.01 5.07 -2.79
C ARG A 155 -6.64 4.51 -2.45
N TYR A 156 -5.64 5.39 -2.32
CA TYR A 156 -4.33 5.05 -1.80
C TYR A 156 -3.90 6.09 -0.76
N LYS A 157 -3.77 5.68 0.50
CA LYS A 157 -3.50 6.61 1.61
C LYS A 157 -4.47 7.81 1.60
N SER A 158 -3.95 9.03 1.53
CA SER A 158 -4.71 10.29 1.52
C SER A 158 -5.11 10.79 0.13
N VAL A 159 -4.93 9.97 -0.92
CA VAL A 159 -5.26 10.38 -2.29
C VAL A 159 -6.21 9.41 -2.97
N ASP A 160 -7.09 9.95 -3.80
CA ASP A 160 -7.87 9.22 -4.79
C ASP A 160 -7.17 9.31 -6.14
N VAL A 161 -6.86 8.16 -6.72
CA VAL A 161 -6.19 8.02 -8.00
C VAL A 161 -7.20 7.57 -9.03
N SER A 162 -7.47 8.40 -10.04
CA SER A 162 -8.33 8.03 -11.15
C SER A 162 -7.50 7.45 -12.28
N PHE A 163 -7.98 6.36 -12.85
CA PHE A 163 -7.32 5.68 -13.98
C PHE A 163 -8.37 5.07 -14.91
N GLN A 164 -7.97 4.81 -16.14
CA GLN A 164 -8.82 4.23 -17.18
C GLN A 164 -8.01 3.34 -18.12
N LEU A 165 -8.68 2.42 -18.80
CA LEU A 165 -8.11 1.69 -19.92
C LEU A 165 -8.19 2.56 -21.17
N ILE A 166 -7.10 2.67 -21.90
CA ILE A 166 -7.04 3.38 -23.19
C ILE A 166 -7.02 2.40 -24.36
N GLU A 167 -7.24 2.87 -25.57
CA GLU A 167 -7.33 2.05 -26.77
C GLU A 167 -6.08 1.22 -27.06
N SER A 168 -4.90 1.66 -26.58
CA SER A 168 -3.65 0.90 -26.69
C SER A 168 -3.59 -0.35 -25.80
N GLY A 169 -4.59 -0.58 -24.93
CA GLY A 169 -4.59 -1.68 -23.96
C GLY A 169 -3.82 -1.39 -22.67
N GLN A 170 -3.33 -0.16 -22.50
CA GLN A 170 -2.63 0.28 -21.30
C GLN A 170 -3.61 0.92 -20.31
N LEU A 171 -3.27 0.89 -19.03
CA LEU A 171 -3.97 1.67 -18.00
C LEU A 171 -3.30 3.02 -17.82
N GLN A 172 -4.09 4.08 -17.90
CA GLN A 172 -3.62 5.45 -17.80
C GLN A 172 -4.13 6.11 -16.52
N ILE A 173 -3.22 6.56 -15.66
CA ILE A 173 -3.55 7.41 -14.52
C ILE A 173 -3.80 8.84 -15.03
N THR A 174 -5.02 9.33 -14.80
CA THR A 174 -5.50 10.62 -15.36
C THR A 174 -5.50 11.74 -14.33
N THR A 175 -5.86 11.46 -13.08
CA THR A 175 -5.92 12.47 -12.02
C THR A 175 -5.56 11.88 -10.67
N VAL A 176 -4.99 12.71 -9.80
CA VAL A 176 -4.75 12.42 -8.39
C VAL A 176 -5.32 13.55 -7.56
N VAL A 177 -6.19 13.22 -6.61
CA VAL A 177 -6.90 14.20 -5.77
C VAL A 177 -6.65 13.89 -4.30
N LYS A 178 -6.29 14.89 -3.51
CA LYS A 178 -6.15 14.73 -2.05
C LYS A 178 -7.54 14.62 -1.42
N VAL A 179 -7.70 13.66 -0.53
CA VAL A 179 -8.92 13.46 0.23
C VAL A 179 -8.62 13.75 1.70
N SER A 180 -9.42 14.63 2.31
CA SER A 180 -9.41 14.82 3.76
C SER A 180 -10.12 13.63 4.41
N LEU A 181 -9.46 12.98 5.33
CA LEU A 181 -10.00 11.92 6.18
C LEU A 181 -10.85 12.52 7.30
#